data_687d8710ac1b9ce3ebe89ffafd37a534
#
_entry.id   687d8710ac1b9ce3ebe89ffafd37a534
#
_cell.length_a   1.000
_cell.length_b   1.000
_cell.length_c   1.000
_cell.angle_alpha   90.00
_cell.angle_beta   90.00
_cell.angle_gamma   90.00
#
_symmetry.space_group_name_H-M   'P 1'
#
loop_
_entity.id
_entity.type
_entity.pdbx_description
1 polymer ?
#
loop_
_entity_poly.entity_id
_entity_poly.type
_entity_poly.pdbx_seq_one_letter_code
_entity_poly.pdbx_strand_id
1 'polypeptide(L)'
;MEKRTWLTVPDIAERLDVSPSQVRRLIEDRHLLASRRDGVVSVPEVFLTDEGPLPELRGTAILLGDSGFENDEAIRWLLEPDDSLGVAPIDALIAGRKAEVRRVAQALAF
;
A
#
# COMPACT_ATOMS: atom_id res chain seq x y z
N MET A 1 -5.69 14.52 13.25
CA MET A 1 -5.56 13.25 12.53
C MET A 1 -5.46 13.53 11.03
N GLU A 2 -4.38 13.10 10.41
CA GLU A 2 -4.19 13.32 9.00
C GLU A 2 -5.13 12.46 8.18
N LYS A 3 -5.78 13.07 7.21
CA LYS A 3 -6.53 12.33 6.21
C LYS A 3 -5.60 11.99 5.06
N ARG A 4 -5.47 10.71 4.77
CA ARG A 4 -4.73 10.25 3.61
C ARG A 4 -5.54 10.55 2.34
N THR A 5 -4.86 10.94 1.28
CA THR A 5 -5.47 11.12 -0.03
C THR A 5 -5.57 9.77 -0.74
N TRP A 6 -6.68 9.56 -1.43
CA TRP A 6 -6.92 8.34 -2.20
C TRP A 6 -7.11 8.69 -3.67
N LEU A 7 -6.61 7.83 -4.54
CA LEU A 7 -6.69 8.02 -6.00
C LEU A 7 -7.51 6.90 -6.62
N THR A 8 -8.30 7.23 -7.64
CA THR A 8 -9.03 6.23 -8.41
C THR A 8 -8.14 5.65 -9.50
N VAL A 9 -8.60 4.57 -10.16
CA VAL A 9 -7.86 3.97 -11.29
C VAL A 9 -7.58 5.01 -12.38
N PRO A 10 -8.57 5.80 -12.84
CA PRO A 10 -8.29 6.84 -13.85
C PRO A 10 -7.27 7.88 -13.38
N ASP A 11 -7.32 8.27 -12.10
CA ASP A 11 -6.36 9.24 -11.55
C ASP A 11 -4.93 8.71 -11.64
N ILE A 12 -4.75 7.44 -11.32
CA ILE A 12 -3.43 6.81 -11.35
C ILE A 12 -2.95 6.65 -12.78
N ALA A 13 -3.85 6.24 -13.68
CA ALA A 13 -3.52 6.07 -15.10
C ALA A 13 -3.01 7.39 -15.69
N GLU A 14 -3.67 8.49 -15.37
CA GLU A 14 -3.24 9.82 -15.82
C GLU A 14 -1.90 10.20 -15.21
N ARG A 15 -1.74 10.00 -13.92
CA ARG A 15 -0.53 10.37 -13.18
C ARG A 15 0.71 9.62 -13.67
N LEU A 16 0.58 8.33 -13.97
CA LEU A 16 1.68 7.49 -14.43
C LEU A 16 1.80 7.41 -15.95
N ASP A 17 0.89 8.04 -16.67
CA ASP A 17 0.83 7.99 -18.13
C ASP A 17 0.77 6.55 -18.65
N VAL A 18 -0.16 5.78 -18.08
CA VAL A 18 -0.42 4.39 -18.47
C VAL A 18 -1.91 4.20 -18.66
N SER A 19 -2.30 3.04 -19.21
CA SER A 19 -3.72 2.72 -19.37
C SER A 19 -4.35 2.28 -18.06
N PRO A 20 -5.69 2.43 -17.91
CA PRO A 20 -6.39 1.87 -16.76
C PRO A 20 -6.17 0.36 -16.58
N SER A 21 -6.04 -0.39 -17.69
CA SER A 21 -5.75 -1.83 -17.61
C SER A 21 -4.40 -2.10 -16.98
N GLN A 22 -3.40 -1.28 -17.26
CA GLN A 22 -2.09 -1.40 -16.66
C GLN A 22 -2.13 -1.11 -15.16
N VAL A 23 -2.95 -0.12 -14.75
CA VAL A 23 -3.14 0.17 -13.33
C VAL A 23 -3.79 -1.03 -12.61
N ARG A 24 -4.81 -1.63 -13.22
CA ARG A 24 -5.47 -2.80 -12.65
C ARG A 24 -4.51 -3.98 -12.51
N ARG A 25 -3.60 -4.15 -13.47
CA ARG A 25 -2.57 -5.18 -13.38
C ARG A 25 -1.61 -4.93 -12.22
N LEU A 26 -1.23 -3.68 -11.97
CA LEU A 26 -0.41 -3.33 -10.82
C LEU A 26 -1.10 -3.72 -9.50
N ILE A 27 -2.41 -3.55 -9.42
CA ILE A 27 -3.20 -3.94 -8.26
C ILE A 27 -3.26 -5.47 -8.15
N GLU A 28 -3.52 -6.17 -9.24
CA GLU A 28 -3.58 -7.64 -9.26
C GLU A 28 -2.26 -8.26 -8.85
N ASP A 29 -1.15 -7.67 -9.27
CA ASP A 29 0.20 -8.17 -8.97
C ASP A 29 0.73 -7.68 -7.63
N ARG A 30 -0.11 -6.97 -6.87
CA ARG A 30 0.21 -6.45 -5.53
C ARG A 30 1.31 -5.40 -5.49
N HIS A 31 1.59 -4.75 -6.62
CA HIS A 31 2.43 -3.55 -6.63
C HIS A 31 1.70 -2.38 -5.97
N LEU A 32 0.37 -2.41 -6.02
CA LEU A 32 -0.52 -1.47 -5.33
C LEU A 32 -1.59 -2.27 -4.62
N LEU A 33 -2.04 -1.76 -3.49
CA LEU A 33 -3.20 -2.31 -2.78
C LEU A 33 -4.36 -1.35 -2.95
N ALA A 34 -5.55 -1.90 -3.22
CA ALA A 34 -6.74 -1.10 -3.44
C ALA A 34 -7.87 -1.55 -2.53
N SER A 35 -8.77 -0.62 -2.23
CA SER A 35 -9.98 -0.86 -1.47
C SER A 35 -11.14 -0.18 -2.19
N ARG A 36 -12.37 -0.67 -2.01
CA ARG A 36 -13.54 0.02 -2.50
C ARG A 36 -13.96 1.10 -1.50
N ARG A 37 -14.00 2.32 -1.98
CA ARG A 37 -14.46 3.46 -1.19
C ARG A 37 -15.64 4.08 -1.92
N ASP A 38 -16.80 4.06 -1.29
CA ASP A 38 -18.05 4.57 -1.88
C ASP A 38 -18.33 3.90 -3.24
N GLY A 39 -18.05 2.60 -3.33
CA GLY A 39 -18.26 1.82 -4.55
C GLY A 39 -17.17 1.96 -5.61
N VAL A 40 -16.12 2.75 -5.35
CA VAL A 40 -15.06 3.00 -6.31
C VAL A 40 -13.73 2.40 -5.85
N VAL A 41 -13.08 1.65 -6.72
CA VAL A 41 -11.74 1.09 -6.44
C VAL A 41 -10.76 2.24 -6.30
N SER A 42 -10.10 2.33 -5.15
CA SER A 42 -9.21 3.44 -4.81
C SER A 42 -7.94 2.94 -4.15
N VAL A 43 -6.86 3.70 -4.33
CA VAL A 43 -5.53 3.38 -3.83
C VAL A 43 -5.02 4.59 -3.03
N PRO A 44 -4.45 4.37 -1.84
CA PRO A 44 -3.82 5.50 -1.14
C PRO A 44 -2.72 6.12 -1.97
N GLU A 45 -2.76 7.44 -2.11
CA GLU A 45 -1.75 8.18 -2.90
C GLU A 45 -0.33 7.88 -2.44
N VAL A 46 -0.16 7.68 -1.13
CA VAL A 46 1.15 7.45 -0.52
C VAL A 46 1.81 6.13 -0.98
N PHE A 47 1.04 5.23 -1.63
CA PHE A 47 1.58 4.00 -2.21
C PHE A 47 2.29 4.24 -3.55
N LEU A 48 2.23 5.46 -4.06
CA LEU A 48 2.79 5.83 -5.35
C LEU A 48 3.96 6.79 -5.20
N THR A 49 4.93 6.66 -6.10
CA THR A 49 5.97 7.66 -6.32
C THR A 49 5.69 8.31 -7.68
N ASP A 50 6.49 9.29 -8.06
CA ASP A 50 6.36 9.92 -9.38
C ASP A 50 6.64 8.94 -10.52
N GLU A 51 7.35 7.86 -10.25
CA GLU A 51 7.74 6.89 -11.26
C GLU A 51 6.89 5.62 -11.26
N GLY A 52 5.99 5.47 -10.30
CA GLY A 52 5.15 4.28 -10.19
C GLY A 52 4.93 3.88 -8.73
N PRO A 53 4.55 2.61 -8.50
CA PRO A 53 4.35 2.11 -7.14
C PRO A 53 5.63 2.20 -6.31
N LEU A 54 5.46 2.43 -5.00
CA LEU A 54 6.59 2.41 -4.07
C LEU A 54 7.23 1.02 -4.12
N PRO A 55 8.53 0.91 -4.47
CA PRO A 55 9.16 -0.41 -4.72
C PRO A 55 9.06 -1.39 -3.55
N GLU A 56 9.16 -0.91 -2.33
CA GLU A 56 9.18 -1.77 -1.13
C GLU A 56 7.79 -2.27 -0.73
N LEU A 57 6.74 -1.70 -1.30
CA LEU A 57 5.37 -2.02 -0.91
C LEU A 57 4.98 -3.45 -1.23
N ARG A 58 5.35 -3.94 -2.42
CA ARG A 58 4.92 -5.27 -2.89
C ARG A 58 5.36 -6.38 -1.94
N GLY A 59 6.62 -6.36 -1.53
CA GLY A 59 7.14 -7.37 -0.61
C GLY A 59 6.39 -7.41 0.71
N THR A 60 6.07 -6.24 1.25
CA THR A 60 5.29 -6.15 2.48
C THR A 60 3.85 -6.58 2.26
N ALA A 61 3.25 -6.20 1.12
CA ALA A 61 1.88 -6.59 0.79
C ALA A 61 1.75 -8.12 0.69
N ILE A 62 2.71 -8.77 0.05
CA ILE A 62 2.74 -10.23 -0.07
C ILE A 62 2.86 -10.87 1.32
N LEU A 63 3.75 -10.35 2.14
CA LEU A 63 3.95 -10.87 3.50
C LEU A 63 2.68 -10.76 4.34
N LEU A 64 1.98 -9.63 4.28
CA LEU A 64 0.72 -9.44 4.99
C LEU A 64 -0.35 -10.39 4.47
N GLY A 65 -0.44 -10.56 3.16
CA GLY A 65 -1.39 -11.51 2.55
C GLY A 65 -1.12 -12.94 2.99
N ASP A 66 0.15 -13.33 3.04
CA ASP A 66 0.53 -14.68 3.50
C ASP A 66 0.22 -14.88 4.99
N SER A 67 0.14 -13.79 5.75
CA SER A 67 -0.24 -13.82 7.17
C SER A 67 -1.76 -13.79 7.38
N GLY A 68 -2.54 -13.82 6.30
CA GLY A 68 -4.00 -13.86 6.36
C GLY A 68 -4.69 -12.52 6.28
N PHE A 69 -3.97 -11.45 6.02
CA PHE A 69 -4.57 -10.11 5.88
C PHE A 69 -5.28 -9.99 4.54
N GLU A 70 -6.52 -9.53 4.57
CA GLU A 70 -7.21 -9.12 3.36
C GLU A 70 -6.72 -7.71 2.98
N ASN A 71 -6.99 -7.28 1.75
CA ASN A 71 -6.50 -6.00 1.24
C ASN A 71 -6.86 -4.82 2.15
N ASP A 72 -8.11 -4.75 2.61
CA ASP A 72 -8.54 -3.66 3.48
C ASP A 72 -7.79 -3.65 4.82
N GLU A 73 -7.55 -4.82 5.36
CA GLU A 73 -6.81 -4.97 6.62
C GLU A 73 -5.35 -4.58 6.44
N ALA A 74 -4.74 -5.00 5.33
CA ALA A 74 -3.36 -4.67 5.01
C ALA A 74 -3.18 -3.16 4.81
N ILE A 75 -4.11 -2.53 4.09
CA ILE A 75 -4.08 -1.09 3.89
C ILE A 75 -4.20 -0.37 5.23
N ARG A 76 -5.13 -0.79 6.07
CA ARG A 76 -5.33 -0.18 7.39
C ARG A 76 -4.06 -0.27 8.22
N TRP A 77 -3.43 -1.46 8.27
CA TRP A 77 -2.19 -1.63 9.01
C TRP A 77 -1.09 -0.71 8.49
N LEU A 78 -0.96 -0.61 7.16
CA LEU A 78 0.07 0.23 6.56
C LEU A 78 -0.12 1.72 6.84
N LEU A 79 -1.36 2.18 6.94
CA LEU A 79 -1.66 3.61 7.09
C LEU A 79 -1.76 4.08 8.53
N GLU A 80 -1.94 3.19 9.50
CA GLU A 80 -2.06 3.56 10.91
C GLU A 80 -0.70 3.49 11.62
N PRO A 81 -0.42 4.39 12.56
CA PRO A 81 0.82 4.33 13.33
C PRO A 81 0.95 2.99 14.08
N ASP A 82 2.15 2.45 14.07
CA ASP A 82 2.48 1.23 14.81
C ASP A 82 3.47 1.58 15.89
N ASP A 83 3.17 1.18 17.12
CA ASP A 83 3.99 1.52 18.30
C ASP A 83 5.43 1.03 18.16
N SER A 84 5.64 -0.12 17.51
CA SER A 84 6.96 -0.69 17.32
C SER A 84 7.81 0.13 16.34
N LEU A 85 7.16 0.88 15.46
CA LEU A 85 7.85 1.70 14.44
C LEU A 85 7.89 3.18 14.82
N GLY A 86 6.95 3.62 15.65
CA GLY A 86 6.81 5.02 16.01
C GLY A 86 6.12 5.88 14.96
N VAL A 87 5.84 5.31 13.78
CA VAL A 87 5.14 5.95 12.66
C VAL A 87 4.30 4.89 11.96
N ALA A 88 3.49 5.31 11.00
CA ALA A 88 2.77 4.35 10.16
C ALA A 88 3.76 3.51 9.35
N PRO A 89 3.52 2.21 9.18
CA PRO A 89 4.43 1.36 8.41
C PRO A 89 4.74 1.89 7.01
N ILE A 90 3.77 2.49 6.32
CA ILE A 90 4.03 3.06 4.99
C ILE A 90 5.06 4.20 5.05
N ASP A 91 4.99 5.02 6.08
CA ASP A 91 5.94 6.12 6.25
C ASP A 91 7.35 5.59 6.56
N ALA A 92 7.43 4.50 7.33
CA ALA A 92 8.70 3.83 7.57
C ALA A 92 9.29 3.23 6.29
N LEU A 93 8.44 2.66 5.42
CA LEU A 93 8.89 2.15 4.12
C LEU A 93 9.46 3.28 3.25
N ILE A 94 8.76 4.41 3.21
CA ILE A 94 9.21 5.58 2.44
C ILE A 94 10.55 6.09 2.97
N ALA A 95 10.75 6.00 4.28
CA ALA A 95 12.00 6.41 4.92
C ALA A 95 13.14 5.39 4.76
N GLY A 96 12.90 4.29 4.05
CA GLY A 96 13.93 3.27 3.82
C GLY A 96 14.06 2.23 4.91
N ARG A 97 13.12 2.16 5.85
CA ARG A 97 13.15 1.24 7.00
C ARG A 97 12.43 -0.08 6.70
N LYS A 98 12.60 -0.62 5.50
CA LYS A 98 11.85 -1.82 5.09
C LYS A 98 12.13 -3.05 5.96
N ALA A 99 13.37 -3.21 6.44
CA ALA A 99 13.73 -4.35 7.29
C ALA A 99 12.96 -4.32 8.61
N GLU A 100 12.81 -3.14 9.20
CA GLU A 100 12.02 -2.98 10.42
C GLU A 100 10.55 -3.28 10.17
N VAL A 101 10.00 -2.76 9.07
CA VAL A 101 8.60 -2.99 8.70
C VAL A 101 8.33 -4.47 8.50
N ARG A 102 9.21 -5.17 7.77
CA ARG A 102 9.08 -6.62 7.54
C ARG A 102 9.15 -7.40 8.84
N ARG A 103 10.02 -7.01 9.75
CA ARG A 103 10.15 -7.66 11.05
C ARG A 103 8.87 -7.53 11.87
N VAL A 104 8.28 -6.34 11.89
CA VAL A 104 7.01 -6.11 12.59
C VAL A 104 5.89 -6.89 11.93
N ALA A 105 5.81 -6.87 10.60
CA ALA A 105 4.79 -7.63 9.85
C ALA A 105 4.92 -9.14 10.08
N GLN A 106 6.14 -9.66 10.12
CA GLN A 106 6.37 -11.08 10.40
C GLN A 106 5.90 -11.49 11.79
N ALA A 107 5.99 -10.58 12.76
CA ALA A 107 5.51 -10.85 14.12
C ALA A 107 3.98 -10.97 14.18
N LEU A 108 3.26 -10.52 13.15
CA LEU A 108 1.80 -10.66 13.06
C LEU A 108 1.39 -12.02 12.47
N ALA A 109 2.32 -12.75 11.88
CA ALA A 109 2.06 -14.07 11.32
C ALA A 109 1.98 -15.12 12.43
N PHE A 110 1.05 -16.07 12.29
CA PHE A 110 0.85 -17.12 13.27
C PHE A 110 1.17 -18.48 12.67
#